data_3e4ce2add3bdf654571913092183f7a3
#
_entry.id   3e4ce2add3bdf654571913092183f7a3
#
_cell.length_a   1.000
_cell.length_b   1.000
_cell.length_c   1.000
_cell.angle_alpha   90.00
_cell.angle_beta   90.00
_cell.angle_gamma   90.00
#
_symmetry.space_group_name_H-M   'P 1'
#
loop_
_entity.id
_entity.type
_entity.pdbx_description
1 polymer ?
#
loop_
_entity_poly.entity_id
_entity_poly.type
_entity_poly.pdbx_seq_one_letter_code
_entity_poly.pdbx_strand_id
1 'polypeptide(L)'
;MPTFTAPDGTDLAHHVRGDGEPLVVIPGGPMRASAYLGDLGGLGAHRRLHLLDLRGTGDSAPAADPGSYRCDRLVDDVEAFREHLGLERMDLLGHSAGGSLAALYAARHPERVSRLALITTAVRPLGLRATPEDRLAAARLRESEPWFDKAYPKLRAWLAGDAEYDDDFTPFFYGRWDAAAQAHAAAELEQTNEEACDLYYDGIETAVDPAALRAALTRLTAPVLLLAGGLDGGPSPELARRTAEAFPHATVAVQPGAGHYPWLDDPEAFTARLRAFLDGGR
;
A
#
# COMPACT_ATOMS: atom_id res chain seq x y z
N MET A 1 16.88 -2.42 16.84
CA MET A 1 15.60 -2.37 16.14
C MET A 1 14.54 -2.89 17.08
N PRO A 2 13.42 -2.21 17.29
CA PRO A 2 12.37 -2.68 18.17
C PRO A 2 11.62 -3.86 17.52
N THR A 3 11.29 -4.85 18.36
CA THR A 3 10.49 -6.03 17.98
C THR A 3 9.34 -6.19 18.96
N PHE A 4 8.30 -6.90 18.54
CA PHE A 4 7.17 -7.31 19.35
C PHE A 4 6.70 -8.70 18.91
N THR A 5 5.92 -9.37 19.72
CA THR A 5 5.45 -10.71 19.43
C THR A 5 3.97 -10.67 19.04
N ALA A 6 3.65 -11.26 17.88
CA ALA A 6 2.27 -11.45 17.42
C ALA A 6 1.54 -12.49 18.29
N PRO A 7 0.18 -12.54 18.26
CA PRO A 7 -0.59 -13.46 19.12
C PRO A 7 -0.26 -14.95 18.93
N ASP A 8 0.27 -15.34 17.79
CA ASP A 8 0.70 -16.71 17.50
C ASP A 8 2.15 -17.01 17.89
N GLY A 9 2.85 -16.05 18.48
CA GLY A 9 4.24 -16.18 18.88
C GLY A 9 5.28 -15.75 17.83
N THR A 10 4.86 -15.26 16.66
CA THR A 10 5.79 -14.76 15.64
C THR A 10 6.39 -13.42 16.08
N ASP A 11 7.71 -13.30 16.03
CA ASP A 11 8.39 -12.04 16.34
C ASP A 11 8.39 -11.12 15.10
N LEU A 12 7.82 -9.94 15.29
CA LEU A 12 7.69 -8.92 14.23
C LEU A 12 8.57 -7.72 14.55
N ALA A 13 9.12 -7.13 13.51
CA ALA A 13 9.99 -5.96 13.58
C ALA A 13 9.30 -4.72 13.02
N HIS A 14 9.72 -3.55 13.49
CA HIS A 14 9.33 -2.29 12.89
C HIS A 14 10.49 -1.30 12.92
N HIS A 15 10.45 -0.34 12.01
CA HIS A 15 11.43 0.73 11.92
C HIS A 15 10.76 2.06 12.28
N VAL A 16 11.52 2.93 12.95
CA VAL A 16 11.07 4.28 13.29
C VAL A 16 11.82 5.30 12.46
N ARG A 17 11.10 6.23 11.86
CA ARG A 17 11.66 7.37 11.13
C ARG A 17 11.00 8.66 11.60
N GLY A 18 11.81 9.67 11.87
CA GLY A 18 11.32 10.98 12.29
C GLY A 18 10.79 11.04 13.72
N ASP A 19 10.19 12.17 14.03
CA ASP A 19 9.66 12.53 15.35
C ASP A 19 8.26 13.16 15.24
N GLY A 20 7.54 13.27 16.38
CA GLY A 20 6.21 13.87 16.45
C GLY A 20 5.09 12.85 16.66
N GLU A 21 3.88 13.19 16.22
CA GLU A 21 2.71 12.32 16.34
C GLU A 21 2.91 11.01 15.55
N PRO A 22 2.54 9.87 16.14
CA PRO A 22 2.75 8.57 15.53
C PRO A 22 1.88 8.38 14.28
N LEU A 23 2.46 7.78 13.24
CA LEU A 23 1.78 7.27 12.06
C LEU A 23 2.21 5.81 11.86
N VAL A 24 1.28 4.89 11.95
CA VAL A 24 1.52 3.47 11.63
C VAL A 24 1.44 3.29 10.13
N VAL A 25 2.46 2.65 9.55
CA VAL A 25 2.59 2.49 8.09
C VAL A 25 2.70 1.01 7.75
N ILE A 26 1.77 0.53 6.91
CA ILE A 26 1.74 -0.84 6.39
C ILE A 26 2.29 -0.83 4.96
N PRO A 27 3.37 -1.58 4.69
CA PRO A 27 3.97 -1.68 3.38
C PRO A 27 3.10 -2.47 2.40
N GLY A 28 3.38 -2.31 1.11
CA GLY A 28 2.78 -3.07 0.02
C GLY A 28 3.69 -4.19 -0.49
N GLY A 29 3.76 -4.31 -1.79
CA GLY A 29 4.44 -5.34 -2.53
C GLY A 29 3.44 -6.12 -3.39
N PRO A 30 2.69 -7.13 -2.86
CA PRO A 30 2.61 -7.54 -1.44
C PRO A 30 3.91 -8.12 -0.90
N MET A 31 4.02 -8.14 0.42
CA MET A 31 5.10 -8.78 1.17
C MET A 31 6.50 -8.25 0.84
N ARG A 32 6.62 -6.95 0.59
CA ARG A 32 7.89 -6.23 0.49
C ARG A 32 8.24 -5.62 1.84
N ALA A 33 9.48 -5.78 2.29
CA ALA A 33 10.01 -5.17 3.51
C ALA A 33 9.77 -3.66 3.52
N SER A 34 9.44 -3.10 4.67
CA SER A 34 9.07 -1.68 4.80
C SER A 34 10.20 -0.69 4.42
N ALA A 35 11.42 -1.18 4.25
CA ALA A 35 12.59 -0.38 3.89
C ALA A 35 12.39 0.47 2.61
N TYR A 36 11.61 -0.01 1.62
CA TYR A 36 11.34 0.71 0.37
C TYR A 36 10.56 2.02 0.58
N LEU A 37 9.82 2.14 1.68
CA LEU A 37 9.05 3.34 2.00
C LEU A 37 9.95 4.53 2.37
N GLY A 38 11.19 4.27 2.81
CA GLY A 38 12.12 5.30 3.28
C GLY A 38 11.51 6.12 4.42
N ASP A 39 11.51 7.45 4.26
CA ASP A 39 10.82 8.38 5.14
C ASP A 39 9.54 8.97 4.51
N LEU A 40 9.01 8.30 3.46
CA LEU A 40 7.85 8.74 2.69
C LEU A 40 8.02 10.17 2.13
N GLY A 41 9.19 10.41 1.48
CA GLY A 41 9.46 11.67 0.81
C GLY A 41 9.58 12.87 1.74
N GLY A 42 10.12 12.67 2.94
CA GLY A 42 10.30 13.72 3.95
C GLY A 42 9.14 13.84 4.94
N LEU A 43 8.13 12.96 4.90
CA LEU A 43 7.04 12.96 5.87
C LEU A 43 7.55 12.73 7.30
N GLY A 44 8.67 12.02 7.46
CA GLY A 44 9.36 11.81 8.73
C GLY A 44 9.80 13.09 9.44
N ALA A 45 9.95 14.22 8.71
CA ALA A 45 10.20 15.53 9.33
C ALA A 45 8.98 16.11 10.07
N HIS A 46 7.80 15.50 9.92
CA HIS A 46 6.53 16.00 10.45
C HIS A 46 5.76 14.97 11.27
N ARG A 47 6.10 13.70 11.15
CA ARG A 47 5.46 12.58 11.82
C ARG A 47 6.50 11.54 12.24
N ARG A 48 6.25 10.88 13.35
CA ARG A 48 7.00 9.67 13.72
C ARG A 48 6.39 8.47 12.99
N LEU A 49 7.07 8.04 11.92
CA LEU A 49 6.64 6.91 11.12
C LEU A 49 7.04 5.60 11.82
N HIS A 50 6.07 4.74 12.07
CA HIS A 50 6.29 3.37 12.55
C HIS A 50 6.04 2.42 11.37
N LEU A 51 7.10 2.02 10.68
CA LEU A 51 7.07 1.19 9.47
C LEU A 51 7.11 -0.28 9.89
N LEU A 52 6.01 -1.00 9.71
CA LEU A 52 5.90 -2.42 10.06
C LEU A 52 6.56 -3.28 8.98
N ASP A 53 7.44 -4.19 9.36
CA ASP A 53 7.78 -5.33 8.51
C ASP A 53 6.74 -6.43 8.77
N LEU A 54 5.99 -6.80 7.75
CA LEU A 54 5.03 -7.90 7.86
C LEU A 54 5.79 -9.22 8.12
N ARG A 55 5.15 -10.20 8.71
CA ARG A 55 5.79 -11.51 8.97
C ARG A 55 6.48 -12.04 7.70
N GLY A 56 7.68 -12.56 7.86
CA GLY A 56 8.50 -13.07 6.75
C GLY A 56 9.09 -12.01 5.84
N THR A 57 8.98 -10.71 6.17
CA THR A 57 9.61 -9.64 5.42
C THR A 57 10.60 -8.87 6.27
N GLY A 58 11.62 -8.28 5.66
CA GLY A 58 12.61 -7.46 6.33
C GLY A 58 13.24 -8.16 7.52
N ASP A 59 13.08 -7.56 8.70
CA ASP A 59 13.65 -8.09 9.95
C ASP A 59 12.62 -8.88 10.79
N SER A 60 11.39 -9.09 10.29
CA SER A 60 10.37 -9.92 10.94
C SER A 60 10.61 -11.40 10.69
N ALA A 61 10.33 -12.22 11.71
CA ALA A 61 10.44 -13.67 11.59
C ALA A 61 9.43 -14.22 10.54
N PRO A 62 9.78 -15.32 9.84
CA PRO A 62 8.84 -16.00 8.97
C PRO A 62 7.70 -16.62 9.76
N ALA A 63 6.56 -16.80 9.11
CA ALA A 63 5.41 -17.47 9.70
C ALA A 63 5.70 -18.98 9.89
N ALA A 64 5.26 -19.53 11.02
CA ALA A 64 5.27 -20.98 11.22
C ALA A 64 4.22 -21.70 10.37
N ASP A 65 3.07 -21.04 10.12
CA ASP A 65 2.00 -21.48 9.22
C ASP A 65 1.96 -20.55 7.99
N PRO A 66 2.34 -21.03 6.79
CA PRO A 66 2.27 -20.23 5.56
C PRO A 66 0.87 -19.66 5.26
N GLY A 67 -0.21 -20.33 5.69
CA GLY A 67 -1.58 -19.82 5.55
C GLY A 67 -1.82 -18.49 6.30
N SER A 68 -0.95 -18.15 7.23
CA SER A 68 -1.02 -16.88 7.98
C SER A 68 -0.44 -15.68 7.20
N TYR A 69 0.17 -15.87 6.02
CA TYR A 69 0.58 -14.78 5.14
C TYR A 69 -0.59 -14.09 4.44
N ARG A 70 -1.79 -14.72 4.42
CA ARG A 70 -2.95 -14.12 3.78
C ARG A 70 -3.40 -12.85 4.50
N CYS A 71 -3.71 -11.79 3.76
CA CYS A 71 -3.90 -10.43 4.28
C CYS A 71 -5.02 -10.31 5.34
N ASP A 72 -6.06 -11.15 5.32
CA ASP A 72 -7.09 -11.16 6.36
C ASP A 72 -6.58 -11.72 7.70
N ARG A 73 -5.53 -12.57 7.66
CA ARG A 73 -4.86 -13.12 8.86
C ARG A 73 -3.90 -12.13 9.50
N LEU A 74 -3.31 -11.26 8.71
CA LEU A 74 -2.37 -10.24 9.19
C LEU A 74 -3.04 -9.10 9.98
N VAL A 75 -4.37 -9.05 10.03
CA VAL A 75 -5.11 -8.06 10.82
C VAL A 75 -4.75 -8.14 12.31
N ASP A 76 -4.53 -9.34 12.83
CA ASP A 76 -4.15 -9.55 14.23
C ASP A 76 -2.72 -9.04 14.52
N ASP A 77 -1.81 -9.08 13.54
CA ASP A 77 -0.47 -8.50 13.64
C ASP A 77 -0.52 -6.97 13.76
N VAL A 78 -1.41 -6.34 12.97
CA VAL A 78 -1.60 -4.88 13.02
C VAL A 78 -2.19 -4.45 14.38
N GLU A 79 -3.11 -5.23 14.95
CA GLU A 79 -3.65 -4.95 16.29
C GLU A 79 -2.58 -5.13 17.38
N ALA A 80 -1.81 -6.22 17.32
CA ALA A 80 -0.69 -6.43 18.24
C ALA A 80 0.36 -5.30 18.15
N PHE A 81 0.60 -4.81 16.93
CA PHE A 81 1.49 -3.67 16.72
C PHE A 81 0.96 -2.38 17.35
N ARG A 82 -0.32 -2.07 17.18
CA ARG A 82 -0.97 -0.93 17.85
C ARG A 82 -0.82 -1.01 19.37
N GLU A 83 -1.08 -2.20 19.94
CA GLU A 83 -0.95 -2.45 21.38
C GLU A 83 0.49 -2.29 21.85
N HIS A 84 1.47 -2.84 21.12
CA HIS A 84 2.89 -2.68 21.41
C HIS A 84 3.31 -1.20 21.47
N LEU A 85 2.77 -0.37 20.57
CA LEU A 85 3.02 1.08 20.56
C LEU A 85 2.25 1.84 21.65
N GLY A 86 1.38 1.18 22.42
CA GLY A 86 0.57 1.79 23.47
C GLY A 86 -0.48 2.79 22.94
N LEU A 87 -0.90 2.63 21.69
CA LEU A 87 -1.86 3.54 21.05
C LEU A 87 -3.30 3.07 21.31
N GLU A 88 -4.13 3.90 21.90
CA GLU A 88 -5.56 3.62 22.02
C GLU A 88 -6.22 3.63 20.64
N ARG A 89 -5.90 4.64 19.84
CA ARG A 89 -6.27 4.79 18.42
C ARG A 89 -5.04 5.21 17.64
N MET A 90 -4.99 4.90 16.34
CA MET A 90 -3.85 5.24 15.51
C MET A 90 -4.26 5.94 14.21
N ASP A 91 -3.42 6.85 13.75
CA ASP A 91 -3.38 7.25 12.36
C ASP A 91 -2.69 6.11 11.59
N LEU A 92 -3.37 5.58 10.55
CA LEU A 92 -2.96 4.40 9.80
C LEU A 92 -2.78 4.73 8.33
N LEU A 93 -1.65 4.36 7.77
CA LEU A 93 -1.36 4.47 6.34
C LEU A 93 -1.08 3.08 5.77
N GLY A 94 -1.75 2.73 4.67
CA GLY A 94 -1.43 1.54 3.90
C GLY A 94 -1.08 1.91 2.46
N HIS A 95 0.06 1.41 1.99
CA HIS A 95 0.49 1.57 0.60
C HIS A 95 0.15 0.32 -0.22
N SER A 96 -0.43 0.49 -1.41
CA SER A 96 -0.66 -0.61 -2.36
C SER A 96 -1.40 -1.80 -1.71
N ALA A 97 -0.82 -2.99 -1.70
CA ALA A 97 -1.36 -4.18 -1.04
C ALA A 97 -1.60 -3.96 0.46
N GLY A 98 -0.72 -3.21 1.15
CA GLY A 98 -0.90 -2.85 2.56
C GLY A 98 -2.16 -2.04 2.83
N GLY A 99 -2.68 -1.33 1.84
CA GLY A 99 -3.98 -0.67 1.95
C GLY A 99 -5.16 -1.64 2.00
N SER A 100 -5.06 -2.84 1.40
CA SER A 100 -6.06 -3.91 1.59
C SER A 100 -6.07 -4.38 3.05
N LEU A 101 -4.89 -4.60 3.63
CA LEU A 101 -4.75 -4.96 5.05
C LEU A 101 -5.25 -3.85 5.97
N ALA A 102 -4.91 -2.59 5.69
CA ALA A 102 -5.40 -1.44 6.45
C ALA A 102 -6.92 -1.30 6.40
N ALA A 103 -7.56 -1.57 5.25
CA ALA A 103 -9.01 -1.56 5.11
C ALA A 103 -9.68 -2.72 5.89
N LEU A 104 -9.10 -3.93 5.85
CA LEU A 104 -9.56 -5.08 6.64
C LEU A 104 -9.44 -4.79 8.14
N TYR A 105 -8.33 -4.20 8.58
CA TYR A 105 -8.15 -3.76 9.94
C TYR A 105 -9.20 -2.73 10.37
N ALA A 106 -9.43 -1.70 9.55
CA ALA A 106 -10.42 -0.67 9.82
C ALA A 106 -11.87 -1.21 9.87
N ALA A 107 -12.17 -2.24 9.09
CA ALA A 107 -13.47 -2.92 9.13
C ALA A 107 -13.69 -3.72 10.42
N ARG A 108 -12.62 -4.35 10.94
CA ARG A 108 -12.65 -5.19 12.15
C ARG A 108 -12.55 -4.36 13.44
N HIS A 109 -11.76 -3.27 13.41
CA HIS A 109 -11.45 -2.41 14.55
C HIS A 109 -11.72 -0.92 14.23
N PRO A 110 -12.93 -0.53 13.80
CA PRO A 110 -13.22 0.84 13.37
C PRO A 110 -12.99 1.87 14.48
N GLU A 111 -13.14 1.48 15.75
CA GLU A 111 -12.91 2.33 16.93
C GLU A 111 -11.42 2.61 17.20
N ARG A 112 -10.51 1.81 16.62
CA ARG A 112 -9.05 1.94 16.79
C ARG A 112 -8.39 2.84 15.74
N VAL A 113 -9.12 3.28 14.73
CA VAL A 113 -8.60 4.13 13.66
C VAL A 113 -9.00 5.59 13.91
N SER A 114 -8.00 6.49 13.97
CA SER A 114 -8.21 7.93 14.05
C SER A 114 -8.32 8.56 12.67
N ARG A 115 -7.45 8.16 11.76
CA ARG A 115 -7.43 8.52 10.32
C ARG A 115 -6.91 7.34 9.51
N LEU A 116 -7.42 7.18 8.30
CA LEU A 116 -6.96 6.13 7.37
C LEU A 116 -6.48 6.75 6.07
N ALA A 117 -5.20 6.57 5.73
CA ALA A 117 -4.65 6.97 4.44
C ALA A 117 -4.36 5.73 3.59
N LEU A 118 -4.99 5.63 2.43
CA LEU A 118 -4.83 4.57 1.44
C LEU A 118 -4.09 5.14 0.23
N ILE A 119 -2.82 4.78 0.09
CA ILE A 119 -1.92 5.33 -0.92
C ILE A 119 -1.80 4.34 -2.08
N THR A 120 -2.19 4.75 -3.28
CA THR A 120 -2.15 3.94 -4.51
C THR A 120 -2.66 2.51 -4.28
N THR A 121 -3.85 2.40 -3.66
CA THR A 121 -4.42 1.14 -3.20
C THR A 121 -5.68 0.77 -3.99
N ALA A 122 -5.72 -0.48 -4.48
CA ALA A 122 -6.95 -1.16 -4.84
C ALA A 122 -7.29 -2.18 -3.74
N VAL A 123 -8.40 -2.01 -3.04
CA VAL A 123 -8.80 -2.92 -1.95
C VAL A 123 -9.38 -4.20 -2.57
N ARG A 124 -8.51 -5.16 -2.89
CA ARG A 124 -8.90 -6.44 -3.54
C ARG A 124 -9.98 -7.22 -2.76
N PRO A 125 -9.98 -7.26 -1.42
CA PRO A 125 -11.06 -7.90 -0.67
C PRO A 125 -12.45 -7.30 -0.90
N LEU A 126 -12.55 -6.05 -1.44
CA LEU A 126 -13.81 -5.46 -1.89
C LEU A 126 -14.24 -5.90 -3.31
N GLY A 127 -13.51 -6.80 -3.94
CA GLY A 127 -13.71 -7.21 -5.33
C GLY A 127 -13.23 -6.16 -6.35
N LEU A 128 -12.43 -5.20 -5.92
CA LEU A 128 -11.93 -4.11 -6.77
C LEU A 128 -10.52 -4.41 -7.26
N ARG A 129 -10.35 -4.46 -8.59
CA ARG A 129 -9.07 -4.73 -9.26
C ARG A 129 -8.92 -3.81 -10.46
N ALA A 130 -7.67 -3.44 -10.75
CA ALA A 130 -7.33 -2.83 -12.04
C ALA A 130 -7.45 -3.89 -13.14
N THR A 131 -8.11 -3.55 -14.22
CA THR A 131 -8.20 -4.41 -15.40
C THR A 131 -6.96 -4.24 -16.30
N PRO A 132 -6.69 -5.20 -17.22
CA PRO A 132 -5.68 -5.00 -18.25
C PRO A 132 -5.90 -3.71 -19.06
N GLU A 133 -7.15 -3.38 -19.38
CA GLU A 133 -7.53 -2.17 -20.10
C GLU A 133 -7.18 -0.90 -19.33
N ASP A 134 -7.44 -0.86 -18.00
CA ASP A 134 -7.07 0.27 -17.13
C ASP A 134 -5.55 0.50 -17.16
N ARG A 135 -4.77 -0.59 -17.04
CA ARG A 135 -3.30 -0.54 -17.05
C ARG A 135 -2.76 -0.07 -18.41
N LEU A 136 -3.32 -0.56 -19.51
CA LEU A 136 -2.92 -0.13 -20.84
C LEU A 136 -3.32 1.31 -21.15
N ALA A 137 -4.48 1.76 -20.65
CA ALA A 137 -4.91 3.16 -20.79
C ALA A 137 -3.96 4.11 -20.04
N ALA A 138 -3.56 3.77 -18.81
CA ALA A 138 -2.57 4.54 -18.07
C ALA A 138 -1.19 4.52 -18.74
N ALA A 139 -0.75 3.36 -19.24
CA ALA A 139 0.53 3.24 -19.94
C ALA A 139 0.61 4.15 -21.17
N ARG A 140 -0.49 4.31 -21.93
CA ARG A 140 -0.53 5.20 -23.11
C ARG A 140 -0.33 6.68 -22.78
N LEU A 141 -0.57 7.10 -21.55
CA LEU A 141 -0.23 8.45 -21.10
C LEU A 141 1.28 8.74 -21.14
N ARG A 142 2.08 7.70 -21.36
CA ARG A 142 3.55 7.73 -21.37
C ARG A 142 4.14 7.50 -22.78
N GLU A 143 3.35 7.64 -23.85
CA GLU A 143 3.78 7.40 -25.24
C GLU A 143 4.97 8.28 -25.67
N SER A 144 5.17 9.43 -25.06
CA SER A 144 6.31 10.32 -25.33
C SER A 144 7.61 9.94 -24.62
N GLU A 145 7.60 8.95 -23.72
CA GLU A 145 8.77 8.55 -22.97
C GLU A 145 9.73 7.72 -23.83
N PRO A 146 11.05 7.94 -23.72
CA PRO A 146 12.03 7.28 -24.58
C PRO A 146 12.09 5.76 -24.44
N TRP A 147 11.58 5.21 -23.34
CA TRP A 147 11.53 3.78 -23.07
C TRP A 147 10.21 3.12 -23.51
N PHE A 148 9.20 3.91 -23.94
CA PHE A 148 7.84 3.43 -24.20
C PHE A 148 7.77 2.33 -25.26
N ASP A 149 8.42 2.52 -26.41
CA ASP A 149 8.37 1.58 -27.53
C ASP A 149 8.94 0.20 -27.18
N LYS A 150 9.88 0.14 -26.22
CA LYS A 150 10.43 -1.11 -25.70
C LYS A 150 9.53 -1.74 -24.64
N ALA A 151 8.99 -0.95 -23.73
CA ALA A 151 8.26 -1.38 -22.55
C ALA A 151 6.80 -1.78 -22.84
N TYR A 152 6.10 -1.01 -23.68
CA TYR A 152 4.66 -1.18 -23.91
C TYR A 152 4.26 -2.53 -24.52
N PRO A 153 4.97 -3.07 -25.53
CA PRO A 153 4.66 -4.41 -26.05
C PRO A 153 4.80 -5.51 -25.00
N LYS A 154 5.80 -5.41 -24.12
CA LYS A 154 6.05 -6.37 -23.04
C LYS A 154 4.96 -6.30 -21.98
N LEU A 155 4.58 -5.10 -21.53
CA LEU A 155 3.45 -4.90 -20.63
C LEU A 155 2.16 -5.53 -21.21
N ARG A 156 1.92 -5.34 -22.52
CA ARG A 156 0.75 -5.90 -23.18
C ARG A 156 0.75 -7.41 -23.20
N ALA A 157 1.90 -8.04 -23.52
CA ALA A 157 2.04 -9.49 -23.54
C ALA A 157 1.84 -10.09 -22.13
N TRP A 158 2.44 -9.48 -21.12
CA TRP A 158 2.25 -9.89 -19.74
C TRP A 158 0.79 -9.78 -19.28
N LEU A 159 0.11 -8.68 -19.58
CA LEU A 159 -1.30 -8.48 -19.21
C LEU A 159 -2.26 -9.42 -19.96
N ALA A 160 -1.88 -9.91 -21.13
CA ALA A 160 -2.61 -10.92 -21.88
C ALA A 160 -2.35 -12.36 -21.41
N GLY A 161 -1.35 -12.57 -20.54
CA GLY A 161 -0.90 -13.90 -20.11
C GLY A 161 -0.02 -14.62 -21.14
N ASP A 162 0.48 -13.88 -22.14
CA ASP A 162 1.32 -14.42 -23.24
C ASP A 162 2.81 -14.41 -22.90
N ALA A 163 3.20 -13.76 -21.81
CA ALA A 163 4.59 -13.65 -21.35
C ALA A 163 4.68 -13.53 -19.83
N GLU A 164 5.82 -13.92 -19.28
CA GLU A 164 6.19 -13.69 -17.88
C GLU A 164 6.48 -12.20 -17.61
N TYR A 165 6.62 -11.85 -16.33
CA TYR A 165 7.04 -10.52 -15.92
C TYR A 165 8.39 -10.15 -16.55
N ASP A 166 8.55 -8.90 -16.97
CA ASP A 166 9.77 -8.39 -17.59
C ASP A 166 10.07 -6.98 -17.06
N ASP A 167 11.27 -6.79 -16.53
CA ASP A 167 11.71 -5.53 -15.92
C ASP A 167 11.65 -4.33 -16.85
N ASP A 168 11.65 -4.55 -18.18
CA ASP A 168 11.59 -3.46 -19.15
C ASP A 168 10.30 -2.63 -19.05
N PHE A 169 9.19 -3.17 -18.49
CA PHE A 169 7.98 -2.39 -18.27
C PHE A 169 7.84 -1.84 -16.83
N THR A 170 8.80 -2.07 -15.95
CA THR A 170 8.86 -1.49 -14.61
C THR A 170 8.70 0.05 -14.60
N PRO A 171 9.20 0.81 -15.61
CA PRO A 171 9.00 2.26 -15.66
C PRO A 171 7.54 2.71 -15.57
N PHE A 172 6.57 1.87 -15.98
CA PHE A 172 5.15 2.22 -15.88
C PHE A 172 4.61 2.33 -14.45
N PHE A 173 5.34 1.80 -13.46
CA PHE A 173 4.97 1.95 -12.05
C PHE A 173 5.41 3.29 -11.44
N TYR A 174 6.25 4.07 -12.13
CA TYR A 174 6.82 5.33 -11.64
C TYR A 174 6.32 6.51 -12.46
N GLY A 175 6.12 7.64 -11.84
CA GLY A 175 5.82 8.89 -12.54
C GLY A 175 7.05 9.43 -13.30
N ARG A 176 8.25 9.21 -12.75
CA ARG A 176 9.55 9.53 -13.36
C ARG A 176 10.43 8.30 -13.33
N TRP A 177 11.16 8.07 -14.43
CA TRP A 177 12.11 6.95 -14.50
C TRP A 177 13.55 7.45 -14.42
N ASP A 178 13.89 8.11 -13.30
CA ASP A 178 15.22 8.64 -13.00
C ASP A 178 16.05 7.64 -12.19
N ALA A 179 17.28 8.06 -11.81
CA ALA A 179 18.20 7.20 -11.05
C ALA A 179 17.63 6.76 -9.69
N ALA A 180 16.83 7.60 -9.04
CA ALA A 180 16.21 7.26 -7.76
C ALA A 180 15.11 6.18 -7.94
N ALA A 181 14.26 6.32 -8.96
CA ALA A 181 13.26 5.31 -9.32
C ALA A 181 13.90 3.97 -9.71
N GLN A 182 14.98 4.02 -10.50
CA GLN A 182 15.73 2.81 -10.90
C GLN A 182 16.38 2.10 -9.70
N ALA A 183 17.00 2.84 -8.78
CA ALA A 183 17.56 2.26 -7.56
C ALA A 183 16.48 1.66 -6.65
N HIS A 184 15.32 2.33 -6.54
CA HIS A 184 14.19 1.83 -5.77
C HIS A 184 13.61 0.55 -6.38
N ALA A 185 13.48 0.46 -7.71
CA ALA A 185 13.03 -0.73 -8.41
C ALA A 185 14.03 -1.89 -8.26
N ALA A 186 15.32 -1.62 -8.43
CA ALA A 186 16.36 -2.65 -8.32
C ALA A 186 16.41 -3.34 -6.94
N ALA A 187 16.00 -2.64 -5.88
CA ALA A 187 15.96 -3.22 -4.53
C ALA A 187 14.75 -4.14 -4.28
N GLU A 188 13.78 -4.20 -5.19
CA GLU A 188 12.52 -4.92 -4.96
C GLU A 188 12.71 -6.41 -4.76
N LEU A 189 13.54 -7.05 -5.59
CA LEU A 189 13.80 -8.48 -5.53
C LEU A 189 14.38 -8.91 -4.17
N GLU A 190 15.34 -8.16 -3.63
CA GLU A 190 15.95 -8.45 -2.34
C GLU A 190 15.03 -8.16 -1.15
N GLN A 191 14.04 -7.29 -1.34
CA GLN A 191 13.13 -6.85 -0.29
C GLN A 191 11.81 -7.63 -0.25
N THR A 192 11.51 -8.45 -1.26
CA THR A 192 10.24 -9.16 -1.38
C THR A 192 10.39 -10.63 -0.99
N ASN A 193 9.50 -11.11 -0.14
CA ASN A 193 9.32 -12.54 0.10
C ASN A 193 8.34 -13.08 -0.93
N GLU A 194 8.85 -13.76 -1.97
CA GLU A 194 8.06 -14.27 -3.09
C GLU A 194 7.01 -15.29 -2.65
N GLU A 195 7.36 -16.24 -1.76
CA GLU A 195 6.41 -17.24 -1.25
C GLU A 195 5.24 -16.57 -0.52
N ALA A 196 5.54 -15.62 0.36
CA ALA A 196 4.52 -14.88 1.08
C ALA A 196 3.69 -13.96 0.16
N CYS A 197 4.30 -13.44 -0.91
CA CYS A 197 3.64 -12.63 -1.93
C CYS A 197 2.53 -13.43 -2.63
N ASP A 198 2.81 -14.66 -3.04
CA ASP A 198 1.84 -15.54 -3.69
C ASP A 198 0.65 -15.86 -2.76
N LEU A 199 0.95 -16.04 -1.46
CA LEU A 199 -0.06 -16.39 -0.45
C LEU A 199 -0.87 -15.19 0.06
N TYR A 200 -0.41 -13.97 -0.13
CA TYR A 200 -1.04 -12.77 0.44
C TYR A 200 -2.51 -12.59 0.04
N TYR A 201 -2.86 -12.92 -1.18
CA TYR A 201 -4.23 -12.85 -1.68
C TYR A 201 -4.81 -14.23 -2.02
N ASP A 202 -4.12 -15.33 -1.74
CA ASP A 202 -4.61 -16.66 -2.06
C ASP A 202 -5.91 -16.98 -1.35
N GLY A 203 -6.93 -17.35 -2.11
CA GLY A 203 -8.26 -17.66 -1.58
C GLY A 203 -8.99 -16.50 -0.92
N ILE A 204 -8.54 -15.24 -1.06
CA ILE A 204 -9.15 -14.08 -0.39
C ILE A 204 -10.62 -13.86 -0.80
N GLU A 205 -10.97 -14.17 -2.04
CA GLU A 205 -12.33 -14.06 -2.58
C GLU A 205 -13.33 -15.01 -1.92
N THR A 206 -12.81 -16.10 -1.34
CA THR A 206 -13.61 -17.09 -0.58
C THR A 206 -13.61 -16.79 0.91
N ALA A 207 -12.52 -16.24 1.40
CA ALA A 207 -12.32 -15.95 2.82
C ALA A 207 -13.03 -14.67 3.28
N VAL A 208 -13.18 -13.70 2.38
CA VAL A 208 -13.78 -12.40 2.68
C VAL A 208 -14.93 -12.13 1.70
N ASP A 209 -16.14 -12.02 2.24
CA ASP A 209 -17.29 -11.56 1.46
C ASP A 209 -17.21 -10.04 1.25
N PRO A 210 -17.12 -9.56 -0.01
CA PRO A 210 -17.03 -8.13 -0.31
C PRO A 210 -18.24 -7.33 0.19
N ALA A 211 -19.45 -7.91 0.23
CA ALA A 211 -20.65 -7.23 0.71
C ALA A 211 -20.60 -7.05 2.24
N ALA A 212 -20.18 -8.08 2.96
CA ALA A 212 -19.98 -8.00 4.41
C ALA A 212 -18.87 -7.02 4.77
N LEU A 213 -17.76 -6.99 4.01
CA LEU A 213 -16.69 -6.03 4.20
C LEU A 213 -17.19 -4.59 3.99
N ARG A 214 -17.93 -4.30 2.91
CA ARG A 214 -18.55 -2.99 2.69
C ARG A 214 -19.43 -2.58 3.85
N ALA A 215 -20.31 -3.46 4.31
CA ALA A 215 -21.18 -3.21 5.46
C ALA A 215 -20.39 -2.93 6.75
N ALA A 216 -19.26 -3.62 6.96
CA ALA A 216 -18.39 -3.37 8.11
C ALA A 216 -17.72 -1.99 8.04
N LEU A 217 -17.24 -1.59 6.87
CA LEU A 217 -16.58 -0.31 6.64
C LEU A 217 -17.53 0.90 6.82
N THR A 218 -18.86 0.73 6.69
CA THR A 218 -19.82 1.81 6.99
C THR A 218 -19.80 2.25 8.46
N ARG A 219 -19.24 1.44 9.36
CA ARG A 219 -19.10 1.78 10.78
C ARG A 219 -17.87 2.65 11.07
N LEU A 220 -16.96 2.78 10.11
CA LEU A 220 -15.77 3.62 10.26
C LEU A 220 -16.17 5.10 10.25
N THR A 221 -16.02 5.76 11.39
CA THR A 221 -16.29 7.20 11.55
C THR A 221 -15.06 8.06 11.30
N ALA A 222 -13.89 7.44 11.20
CA ALA A 222 -12.65 8.13 10.92
C ALA A 222 -12.64 8.69 9.47
N PRO A 223 -12.03 9.86 9.24
CA PRO A 223 -11.80 10.35 7.89
C PRO A 223 -10.85 9.42 7.13
N VAL A 224 -11.11 9.26 5.83
CA VAL A 224 -10.32 8.40 4.93
C VAL A 224 -9.79 9.22 3.76
N LEU A 225 -8.50 9.14 3.50
CA LEU A 225 -7.87 9.69 2.30
C LEU A 225 -7.50 8.54 1.37
N LEU A 226 -7.97 8.60 0.12
CA LEU A 226 -7.43 7.78 -0.96
C LEU A 226 -6.56 8.68 -1.84
N LEU A 227 -5.27 8.41 -1.91
CA LEU A 227 -4.33 9.12 -2.78
C LEU A 227 -3.96 8.23 -3.95
N ALA A 228 -4.30 8.65 -5.16
CA ALA A 228 -3.96 7.97 -6.41
C ALA A 228 -2.86 8.71 -7.16
N GLY A 229 -1.97 7.97 -7.80
CA GLY A 229 -1.06 8.52 -8.81
C GLY A 229 -1.81 8.75 -10.13
N GLY A 230 -1.61 9.92 -10.75
CA GLY A 230 -2.29 10.26 -12.00
C GLY A 230 -1.89 9.38 -13.19
N LEU A 231 -0.71 8.74 -13.11
CA LEU A 231 -0.14 7.84 -14.12
C LEU A 231 -0.16 6.37 -13.68
N ASP A 232 -0.69 6.07 -12.49
CA ASP A 232 -0.77 4.70 -11.98
C ASP A 232 -1.88 3.92 -12.70
N GLY A 233 -1.54 2.82 -13.30
CA GLY A 233 -2.51 1.91 -13.95
C GLY A 233 -3.05 0.82 -13.03
N GLY A 234 -2.55 0.74 -11.80
CA GLY A 234 -2.96 -0.33 -10.93
C GLY A 234 -2.79 -0.10 -9.43
N PRO A 235 -3.55 0.85 -8.84
CA PRO A 235 -4.88 1.37 -9.22
C PRO A 235 -4.87 2.69 -10.00
N SER A 236 -5.77 2.79 -10.96
CA SER A 236 -6.05 4.07 -11.63
C SER A 236 -6.80 5.04 -10.68
N PRO A 237 -6.79 6.36 -10.97
CA PRO A 237 -7.60 7.33 -10.23
C PRO A 237 -9.10 6.98 -10.20
N GLU A 238 -9.62 6.34 -11.25
CA GLU A 238 -11.02 5.89 -11.30
C GLU A 238 -11.27 4.73 -10.32
N LEU A 239 -10.35 3.78 -10.26
CA LEU A 239 -10.45 2.68 -9.31
C LEU A 239 -10.37 3.18 -7.85
N ALA A 240 -9.56 4.22 -7.60
CA ALA A 240 -9.51 4.87 -6.29
C ALA A 240 -10.86 5.53 -5.92
N ARG A 241 -11.57 6.18 -6.87
CA ARG A 241 -12.91 6.72 -6.64
C ARG A 241 -13.92 5.63 -6.29
N ARG A 242 -13.92 4.52 -7.04
CA ARG A 242 -14.77 3.36 -6.75
C ARG A 242 -14.46 2.73 -5.39
N THR A 243 -13.18 2.70 -5.00
CA THR A 243 -12.76 2.23 -3.67
C THR A 243 -13.30 3.15 -2.57
N ALA A 244 -13.30 4.47 -2.80
CA ALA A 244 -13.80 5.46 -1.84
C ALA A 244 -15.28 5.28 -1.50
N GLU A 245 -16.10 4.74 -2.41
CA GLU A 245 -17.53 4.49 -2.19
C GLU A 245 -17.80 3.53 -1.02
N ALA A 246 -16.80 2.74 -0.60
CA ALA A 246 -16.93 1.84 0.55
C ALA A 246 -16.78 2.55 1.91
N PHE A 247 -16.36 3.81 1.93
CA PHE A 247 -16.03 4.54 3.15
C PHE A 247 -16.90 5.81 3.29
N PRO A 248 -17.63 5.97 4.41
CA PRO A 248 -18.57 7.10 4.59
C PRO A 248 -17.93 8.48 4.55
N HIS A 249 -16.67 8.58 4.98
CA HIS A 249 -15.95 9.86 5.12
C HIS A 249 -14.67 9.88 4.27
N ALA A 250 -14.79 9.37 3.03
CA ALA A 250 -13.67 9.30 2.10
C ALA A 250 -13.48 10.60 1.31
N THR A 251 -12.23 10.97 1.11
CA THR A 251 -11.79 11.99 0.17
C THR A 251 -10.80 11.36 -0.80
N VAL A 252 -10.97 11.59 -2.09
CA VAL A 252 -10.03 11.13 -3.12
C VAL A 252 -9.18 12.30 -3.57
N ALA A 253 -7.87 12.10 -3.55
CA ALA A 253 -6.89 13.02 -4.13
C ALA A 253 -6.13 12.30 -5.24
N VAL A 254 -5.83 13.03 -6.31
CA VAL A 254 -4.96 12.55 -7.39
C VAL A 254 -3.72 13.42 -7.40
N GLN A 255 -2.54 12.79 -7.38
CA GLN A 255 -1.27 13.48 -7.56
C GLN A 255 -0.90 13.42 -9.04
N PRO A 256 -1.01 14.54 -9.77
CA PRO A 256 -0.68 14.56 -11.21
C PRO A 256 0.77 14.17 -11.44
N GLY A 257 1.04 13.41 -12.50
CA GLY A 257 2.40 12.99 -12.86
C GLY A 257 3.02 11.91 -11.96
N ALA A 258 2.35 11.51 -10.88
CA ALA A 258 2.83 10.42 -10.04
C ALA A 258 2.34 9.05 -10.55
N GLY A 259 3.18 8.03 -10.39
CA GLY A 259 2.85 6.62 -10.54
C GLY A 259 2.44 5.97 -9.21
N HIS A 260 2.92 4.75 -9.02
CA HIS A 260 2.59 3.90 -7.86
C HIS A 260 3.31 4.32 -6.56
N TYR A 261 4.38 5.12 -6.67
CA TYR A 261 5.21 5.59 -5.56
C TYR A 261 5.21 7.14 -5.50
N PRO A 262 4.07 7.78 -5.15
CA PRO A 262 3.90 9.24 -5.29
C PRO A 262 4.89 10.06 -4.45
N TRP A 263 5.44 9.52 -3.36
CA TRP A 263 6.47 10.17 -2.55
C TRP A 263 7.86 10.21 -3.21
N LEU A 264 8.12 9.34 -4.21
CA LEU A 264 9.34 9.39 -5.02
C LEU A 264 9.19 10.36 -6.18
N ASP A 265 7.98 10.41 -6.77
CA ASP A 265 7.71 11.19 -7.96
C ASP A 265 7.63 12.70 -7.68
N ASP A 266 6.93 13.08 -6.64
CA ASP A 266 6.83 14.46 -6.13
C ASP A 266 6.70 14.44 -4.60
N PRO A 267 7.83 14.40 -3.87
CA PRO A 267 7.86 14.36 -2.41
C PRO A 267 7.16 15.54 -1.74
N GLU A 268 7.28 16.73 -2.32
CA GLU A 268 6.69 17.94 -1.76
C GLU A 268 5.16 17.91 -1.83
N ALA A 269 4.61 17.61 -3.01
CA ALA A 269 3.16 17.49 -3.18
C ALA A 269 2.57 16.37 -2.30
N PHE A 270 3.25 15.21 -2.24
CA PHE A 270 2.85 14.09 -1.40
C PHE A 270 2.81 14.49 0.09
N THR A 271 3.92 15.03 0.59
CA THR A 271 4.06 15.42 2.00
C THR A 271 3.05 16.49 2.39
N ALA A 272 2.87 17.52 1.55
CA ALA A 272 1.89 18.57 1.79
C ALA A 272 0.46 18.01 1.89
N ARG A 273 0.10 17.06 1.00
CA ARG A 273 -1.22 16.43 0.99
C ARG A 273 -1.46 15.58 2.24
N LEU A 274 -0.48 14.75 2.61
CA LEU A 274 -0.59 13.90 3.79
C LEU A 274 -0.66 14.73 5.07
N ARG A 275 0.15 15.78 5.20
CA ARG A 275 0.09 16.69 6.35
C ARG A 275 -1.26 17.35 6.48
N ALA A 276 -1.80 17.93 5.39
CA ALA A 276 -3.13 18.54 5.41
C ALA A 276 -4.21 17.56 5.90
N PHE A 277 -4.14 16.30 5.49
CA PHE A 277 -5.07 15.27 5.94
C PHE A 277 -4.83 14.88 7.42
N LEU A 278 -3.58 14.61 7.80
CA LEU A 278 -3.22 14.13 9.14
C LEU A 278 -3.38 15.22 10.21
N ASP A 279 -3.23 16.50 9.86
CA ASP A 279 -3.41 17.62 10.78
C ASP A 279 -4.91 18.05 10.90
N GLY A 280 -5.81 17.35 10.21
CA GLY A 280 -7.25 17.58 10.29
C GLY A 280 -7.76 18.79 9.52
N GLY A 281 -7.02 19.24 8.48
CA GLY A 281 -7.44 20.36 7.64
C GLY A 281 -7.65 21.66 8.42
N ARG A 282 -6.72 21.97 9.35
CA ARG A 282 -6.70 23.24 10.08
C ARG A 282 -6.32 24.41 9.21
#